data_a941e1d93e57e120f5e0fe4a65ca3732
#
_entry.id   a941e1d93e57e120f5e0fe4a65ca3732
#
_cell.length_a   1.000
_cell.length_b   1.000
_cell.length_c   1.000
_cell.angle_alpha   90.00
_cell.angle_beta   90.00
_cell.angle_gamma   90.00
#
_symmetry.space_group_name_H-M   'P 1'
#
loop_
_entity.id
_entity.type
_entity.pdbx_description
1 polymer ?
#
loop_
_entity_poly.entity_id
_entity_poly.type
_entity_poly.pdbx_seq_one_letter_code
_entity_poly.pdbx_strand_id
1 'polypeptide(L)'
;GWNAESDAANLLSSLGVREALHGQLMRDLSAKEKVRVLLAQALFGKPDNLLLDEPTNDLDRTTIAWLENYLSNYENTVLVVSHDRHFLDSVCTHTVDIDYSDINLFSGNYSFWYESSQLALRQQQNQNKKAEEKKKELLEFIQRFSANVAKSKQTTSRRKMLERLNIEEIKPSMRKYPGIIFQPEREAGT
;
A
#
# COMPACT_ATOMS: atom_id res chain seq x y z
N GLY A 1 -37.74 9.99 3.98
CA GLY A 1 -38.26 9.79 2.64
C GLY A 1 -39.18 8.56 2.59
N TRP A 2 -40.18 8.60 1.76
CA TRP A 2 -41.20 7.56 1.62
C TRP A 2 -40.66 6.20 1.15
N ASN A 3 -39.40 6.12 0.69
CA ASN A 3 -38.77 4.91 0.17
C ASN A 3 -37.65 4.34 1.08
N ALA A 4 -37.43 4.91 2.25
CA ALA A 4 -36.29 4.53 3.10
C ALA A 4 -36.30 3.04 3.49
N GLU A 5 -37.48 2.50 3.78
CA GLU A 5 -37.65 1.08 4.14
C GLU A 5 -37.36 0.16 2.94
N SER A 6 -37.84 0.53 1.76
CA SER A 6 -37.58 -0.21 0.51
C SER A 6 -36.09 -0.14 0.13
N ASP A 7 -35.49 1.03 0.27
CA ASP A 7 -34.05 1.22 -0.02
C ASP A 7 -33.17 0.40 0.93
N ALA A 8 -33.53 0.37 2.21
CA ALA A 8 -32.83 -0.45 3.20
C ALA A 8 -32.99 -1.96 2.89
N ALA A 9 -34.21 -2.42 2.55
CA ALA A 9 -34.45 -3.81 2.20
C ALA A 9 -33.68 -4.24 0.94
N ASN A 10 -33.64 -3.39 -0.10
CA ASN A 10 -32.88 -3.63 -1.31
C ASN A 10 -31.38 -3.72 -1.03
N LEU A 11 -30.86 -2.84 -0.20
CA LEU A 11 -29.44 -2.82 0.16
C LEU A 11 -29.06 -4.07 0.96
N LEU A 12 -29.87 -4.45 1.97
CA LEU A 12 -29.67 -5.68 2.73
C LEU A 12 -29.67 -6.93 1.83
N SER A 13 -30.64 -7.04 0.91
CA SER A 13 -30.72 -8.16 -0.05
C SER A 13 -29.51 -8.19 -0.95
N SER A 14 -29.03 -7.06 -1.45
CA SER A 14 -27.83 -6.94 -2.29
C SER A 14 -26.56 -7.40 -1.56
N LEU A 15 -26.48 -7.17 -0.25
CA LEU A 15 -25.41 -7.64 0.61
C LEU A 15 -25.57 -9.09 1.09
N GLY A 16 -26.60 -9.79 0.60
CA GLY A 16 -26.83 -11.20 0.90
C GLY A 16 -27.54 -11.48 2.21
N VAL A 17 -28.19 -10.49 2.80
CA VAL A 17 -29.09 -10.68 3.96
C VAL A 17 -30.46 -11.09 3.43
N ARG A 18 -30.89 -12.31 3.76
CA ARG A 18 -32.18 -12.85 3.30
C ARG A 18 -33.35 -12.04 3.85
N GLU A 19 -34.40 -11.85 3.07
CA GLU A 19 -35.61 -11.09 3.47
C GLU A 19 -36.24 -11.60 4.77
N ALA A 20 -36.22 -12.91 5.01
CA ALA A 20 -36.70 -13.50 6.26
C ALA A 20 -36.00 -13.00 7.52
N LEU A 21 -34.82 -12.41 7.36
CA LEU A 21 -34.01 -11.87 8.46
C LEU A 21 -34.21 -10.36 8.68
N HIS A 22 -34.85 -9.65 7.74
CA HIS A 22 -34.98 -8.18 7.81
C HIS A 22 -35.79 -7.70 9.01
N GLY A 23 -36.73 -8.52 9.50
CA GLY A 23 -37.52 -8.21 10.70
C GLY A 23 -36.95 -8.74 12.02
N GLN A 24 -35.78 -9.41 12.00
CA GLN A 24 -35.19 -9.99 13.19
C GLN A 24 -34.35 -8.96 13.96
N LEU A 25 -34.19 -9.22 15.26
CA LEU A 25 -33.32 -8.39 16.09
C LEU A 25 -31.85 -8.73 15.81
N MET A 26 -30.99 -7.72 15.82
CA MET A 26 -29.53 -7.91 15.60
C MET A 26 -28.91 -8.97 16.49
N ARG A 27 -29.37 -9.11 17.74
CA ARG A 27 -28.87 -10.13 18.66
C ARG A 27 -29.08 -11.56 18.17
N ASP A 28 -30.12 -11.78 17.35
CA ASP A 28 -30.55 -13.11 16.89
C ASP A 28 -29.87 -13.52 15.55
N LEU A 29 -29.12 -12.58 14.95
CA LEU A 29 -28.38 -12.80 13.72
C LEU A 29 -27.04 -13.48 13.99
N SER A 30 -26.57 -14.28 13.02
CA SER A 30 -25.20 -14.81 13.02
C SER A 30 -24.15 -13.70 12.90
N ALA A 31 -22.91 -13.98 13.27
CA ALA A 31 -21.82 -13.01 13.17
C ALA A 31 -21.64 -12.48 11.74
N LYS A 32 -21.74 -13.36 10.71
CA LYS A 32 -21.65 -12.98 9.30
C LYS A 32 -22.79 -12.07 8.86
N GLU A 33 -24.02 -12.35 9.29
CA GLU A 33 -25.19 -11.54 8.98
C GLU A 33 -25.10 -10.16 9.65
N LYS A 34 -24.60 -10.10 10.91
CA LYS A 34 -24.35 -8.82 11.59
C LYS A 34 -23.37 -7.92 10.81
N VAL A 35 -22.28 -8.47 10.33
CA VAL A 35 -21.29 -7.72 9.53
C VAL A 35 -21.95 -7.14 8.26
N ARG A 36 -22.76 -7.91 7.56
CA ARG A 36 -23.48 -7.45 6.36
C ARG A 36 -24.49 -6.36 6.67
N VAL A 37 -25.22 -6.48 7.78
CA VAL A 37 -26.16 -5.43 8.22
C VAL A 37 -25.42 -4.15 8.60
N LEU A 38 -24.29 -4.23 9.31
CA LEU A 38 -23.46 -3.07 9.64
C LEU A 38 -22.89 -2.40 8.38
N LEU A 39 -22.50 -3.18 7.38
CA LEU A 39 -22.08 -2.64 6.09
C LEU A 39 -23.24 -1.95 5.38
N ALA A 40 -24.44 -2.56 5.35
CA ALA A 40 -25.63 -1.90 4.83
C ALA A 40 -25.93 -0.59 5.52
N GLN A 41 -25.80 -0.55 6.83
CA GLN A 41 -25.99 0.67 7.63
C GLN A 41 -25.01 1.77 7.24
N ALA A 42 -23.73 1.42 7.03
CA ALA A 42 -22.71 2.37 6.60
C ALA A 42 -22.97 2.94 5.20
N LEU A 43 -23.50 2.13 4.29
CA LEU A 43 -23.80 2.54 2.90
C LEU A 43 -25.14 3.27 2.77
N PHE A 44 -26.04 3.09 3.74
CA PHE A 44 -27.39 3.65 3.68
C PHE A 44 -27.37 5.18 3.67
N GLY A 45 -28.17 5.78 2.81
CA GLY A 45 -28.27 7.23 2.69
C GLY A 45 -27.14 7.91 1.93
N LYS A 46 -26.20 7.16 1.36
CA LYS A 46 -25.06 7.65 0.55
C LYS A 46 -24.31 8.79 1.26
N PRO A 47 -23.64 8.52 2.39
CA PRO A 47 -22.92 9.54 3.13
C PRO A 47 -21.85 10.25 2.30
N ASP A 48 -21.55 11.50 2.60
CA ASP A 48 -20.51 12.29 1.91
C ASP A 48 -19.11 11.71 2.10
N ASN A 49 -18.87 11.09 3.26
CA ASN A 49 -17.62 10.42 3.59
C ASN A 49 -17.92 9.02 4.11
N LEU A 50 -17.45 8.02 3.40
CA LEU A 50 -17.59 6.61 3.74
C LEU A 50 -16.24 6.04 4.15
N LEU A 51 -16.15 5.49 5.36
CA LEU A 51 -14.96 4.85 5.88
C LEU A 51 -15.22 3.37 6.06
N LEU A 52 -14.43 2.52 5.39
CA LEU A 52 -14.57 1.07 5.41
C LEU A 52 -13.24 0.44 5.83
N ASP A 53 -13.29 -0.37 6.87
CA ASP A 53 -12.16 -1.15 7.35
C ASP A 53 -12.41 -2.63 7.10
N GLU A 54 -11.56 -3.24 6.25
CA GLU A 54 -11.66 -4.64 5.81
C GLU A 54 -13.07 -5.06 5.36
N PRO A 55 -13.73 -4.32 4.44
CA PRO A 55 -15.14 -4.52 4.12
C PRO A 55 -15.44 -5.83 3.41
N THR A 56 -14.44 -6.50 2.85
CA THR A 56 -14.59 -7.77 2.10
C THR A 56 -14.51 -9.00 3.02
N ASN A 57 -14.11 -8.84 4.28
CA ASN A 57 -14.04 -9.95 5.21
C ASN A 57 -15.41 -10.57 5.40
N ASP A 58 -15.46 -11.90 5.40
CA ASP A 58 -16.67 -12.70 5.58
C ASP A 58 -17.76 -12.52 4.48
N LEU A 59 -17.43 -11.86 3.36
CA LEU A 59 -18.28 -11.77 2.19
C LEU A 59 -17.94 -12.87 1.18
N ASP A 60 -18.97 -13.38 0.51
CA ASP A 60 -18.80 -14.26 -0.64
C ASP A 60 -18.44 -13.48 -1.92
N ARG A 61 -17.99 -14.18 -2.95
CA ARG A 61 -17.55 -13.56 -4.21
C ARG A 61 -18.61 -12.69 -4.87
N THR A 62 -19.84 -13.13 -4.83
CA THR A 62 -20.97 -12.39 -5.44
C THR A 62 -21.21 -11.07 -4.73
N THR A 63 -21.18 -11.09 -3.40
CA THR A 63 -21.34 -9.87 -2.58
C THR A 63 -20.14 -8.93 -2.73
N ILE A 64 -18.92 -9.45 -2.81
CA ILE A 64 -17.72 -8.64 -3.08
C ILE A 64 -17.83 -7.96 -4.45
N ALA A 65 -18.20 -8.68 -5.50
CA ALA A 65 -18.38 -8.12 -6.84
C ALA A 65 -19.46 -7.01 -6.86
N TRP A 66 -20.54 -7.21 -6.14
CA TRP A 66 -21.55 -6.17 -5.99
C TRP A 66 -20.98 -4.92 -5.27
N LEU A 67 -20.24 -5.10 -4.18
CA LEU A 67 -19.63 -4.02 -3.43
C LEU A 67 -18.60 -3.26 -4.26
N GLU A 68 -17.76 -3.96 -5.02
CA GLU A 68 -16.81 -3.36 -5.97
C GLU A 68 -17.53 -2.45 -6.96
N ASN A 69 -18.61 -2.94 -7.58
CA ASN A 69 -19.39 -2.16 -8.52
C ASN A 69 -20.07 -0.96 -7.84
N TYR A 70 -20.64 -1.16 -6.64
CA TYR A 70 -21.26 -0.08 -5.87
C TYR A 70 -20.28 1.03 -5.55
N LEU A 71 -19.10 0.70 -5.01
CA LEU A 71 -18.09 1.67 -4.62
C LEU A 71 -17.38 2.34 -5.81
N SER A 72 -17.20 1.61 -6.94
CA SER A 72 -16.64 2.19 -8.17
C SER A 72 -17.53 3.28 -8.77
N ASN A 73 -18.83 3.21 -8.53
CA ASN A 73 -19.80 4.21 -8.96
C ASN A 73 -20.22 5.20 -7.85
N TYR A 74 -19.52 5.16 -6.71
CA TYR A 74 -19.83 6.03 -5.59
C TYR A 74 -19.37 7.47 -5.89
N GLU A 75 -20.29 8.42 -5.80
CA GLU A 75 -20.02 9.82 -6.19
C GLU A 75 -19.24 10.60 -5.13
N ASN A 76 -19.33 10.18 -3.87
CA ASN A 76 -18.71 10.86 -2.74
C ASN A 76 -17.38 10.21 -2.34
N THR A 77 -16.76 10.71 -1.28
CA THR A 77 -15.47 10.23 -0.82
C THR A 77 -15.56 8.88 -0.12
N VAL A 78 -14.74 7.92 -0.57
CA VAL A 78 -14.60 6.60 0.07
C VAL A 78 -13.17 6.41 0.51
N LEU A 79 -12.97 6.10 1.79
CA LEU A 79 -11.70 5.68 2.36
C LEU A 79 -11.79 4.20 2.74
N VAL A 80 -10.95 3.37 2.13
CA VAL A 80 -10.93 1.92 2.34
C VAL A 80 -9.60 1.49 2.90
N VAL A 81 -9.63 0.67 3.94
CA VAL A 81 -8.48 -0.11 4.41
C VAL A 81 -8.75 -1.57 4.11
N SER A 82 -7.88 -2.23 3.35
CA SER A 82 -8.05 -3.64 2.98
C SER A 82 -6.72 -4.32 2.65
N HIS A 83 -6.64 -5.62 2.91
CA HIS A 83 -5.56 -6.50 2.44
C HIS A 83 -5.89 -7.18 1.11
N ASP A 84 -7.13 -7.03 0.62
CA ASP A 84 -7.56 -7.56 -0.68
C ASP A 84 -7.12 -6.63 -1.81
N ARG A 85 -6.02 -7.01 -2.48
CA ARG A 85 -5.42 -6.22 -3.57
C ARG A 85 -6.34 -6.07 -4.76
N HIS A 86 -7.08 -7.12 -5.11
CA HIS A 86 -8.02 -7.09 -6.22
C HIS A 86 -9.15 -6.11 -5.94
N PHE A 87 -9.69 -6.13 -4.73
CA PHE A 87 -10.71 -5.18 -4.30
C PHE A 87 -10.20 -3.73 -4.35
N LEU A 88 -9.01 -3.46 -3.81
CA LEU A 88 -8.40 -2.13 -3.87
C LEU A 88 -8.20 -1.65 -5.31
N ASP A 89 -7.72 -2.51 -6.20
CA ASP A 89 -7.51 -2.16 -7.62
C ASP A 89 -8.83 -1.87 -8.35
N SER A 90 -9.90 -2.57 -7.99
CA SER A 90 -11.22 -2.39 -8.59
C SER A 90 -11.92 -1.10 -8.14
N VAL A 91 -11.66 -0.64 -6.93
CA VAL A 91 -12.41 0.45 -6.28
C VAL A 91 -11.62 1.75 -6.19
N CYS A 92 -10.32 1.68 -5.89
CA CYS A 92 -9.54 2.86 -5.51
C CYS A 92 -8.96 3.60 -6.72
N THR A 93 -9.06 4.92 -6.71
CA THR A 93 -8.43 5.84 -7.67
C THR A 93 -7.12 6.40 -7.14
N HIS A 94 -6.93 6.39 -5.83
CA HIS A 94 -5.77 6.87 -5.12
C HIS A 94 -5.33 5.86 -4.07
N THR A 95 -4.06 5.90 -3.73
CA THR A 95 -3.49 5.06 -2.67
C THR A 95 -2.85 5.95 -1.61
N VAL A 96 -3.21 5.73 -0.35
CA VAL A 96 -2.58 6.39 0.79
C VAL A 96 -1.55 5.46 1.40
N ASP A 97 -0.34 5.97 1.51
CA ASP A 97 0.78 5.27 2.09
C ASP A 97 1.17 5.90 3.43
N ILE A 98 1.20 5.09 4.48
CA ILE A 98 1.60 5.52 5.81
C ILE A 98 2.91 4.84 6.16
N ASP A 99 3.99 5.62 6.22
CA ASP A 99 5.33 5.13 6.55
C ASP A 99 6.08 6.18 7.37
N TYR A 100 6.82 5.77 8.39
CA TYR A 100 7.58 6.65 9.30
C TYR A 100 6.79 7.82 9.90
N SER A 101 5.52 7.61 10.22
CA SER A 101 4.58 8.64 10.69
C SER A 101 4.24 9.72 9.66
N ASP A 102 4.67 9.54 8.42
CA ASP A 102 4.27 10.37 7.29
C ASP A 102 3.11 9.72 6.52
N ILE A 103 2.23 10.56 6.01
CA ILE A 103 1.09 10.15 5.18
C ILE A 103 1.31 10.70 3.77
N ASN A 104 1.43 9.80 2.81
CA ASN A 104 1.65 10.17 1.42
C ASN A 104 0.47 9.71 0.56
N LEU A 105 -0.08 10.63 -0.21
CA LEU A 105 -1.17 10.37 -1.16
C LEU A 105 -0.60 10.22 -2.56
N PHE A 106 -0.92 9.10 -3.21
CA PHE A 106 -0.52 8.80 -4.59
C PHE A 106 -1.77 8.67 -5.47
N SER A 107 -1.69 9.23 -6.67
CA SER A 107 -2.67 8.99 -7.71
C SER A 107 -2.44 7.62 -8.33
N GLY A 108 -3.50 6.85 -8.55
CA GLY A 108 -3.46 5.49 -9.06
C GLY A 108 -3.93 4.45 -8.05
N ASN A 109 -4.26 3.24 -8.56
CA ASN A 109 -4.69 2.13 -7.74
C ASN A 109 -3.52 1.47 -6.99
N TYR A 110 -3.83 0.44 -6.19
CA TYR A 110 -2.83 -0.25 -5.38
C TYR A 110 -1.72 -0.89 -6.21
N SER A 111 -2.02 -1.58 -7.30
CA SER A 111 -1.01 -2.22 -8.16
C SER A 111 -0.07 -1.20 -8.78
N PHE A 112 -0.58 -0.08 -9.29
CA PHE A 112 0.24 0.99 -9.83
C PHE A 112 1.17 1.58 -8.76
N TRP A 113 0.66 1.87 -7.57
CA TRP A 113 1.46 2.34 -6.44
C TRP A 113 2.54 1.32 -6.06
N TYR A 114 2.17 0.04 -5.96
CA TYR A 114 3.10 -1.03 -5.60
C TYR A 114 4.25 -1.15 -6.60
N GLU A 115 3.96 -1.22 -7.90
CA GLU A 115 4.98 -1.29 -8.96
C GLU A 115 5.89 -0.06 -8.96
N SER A 116 5.31 1.14 -8.83
CA SER A 116 6.06 2.39 -8.77
C SER A 116 6.97 2.45 -7.54
N SER A 117 6.49 2.00 -6.37
CA SER A 117 7.27 1.96 -5.14
C SER A 117 8.41 0.93 -5.21
N GLN A 118 8.18 -0.23 -5.84
CA GLN A 118 9.23 -1.22 -6.08
C GLN A 118 10.31 -0.70 -7.02
N LEU A 119 9.92 0.01 -8.07
CA LEU A 119 10.87 0.64 -8.99
C LEU A 119 11.72 1.69 -8.26
N ALA A 120 11.10 2.56 -7.49
CA ALA A 120 11.80 3.56 -6.69
C ALA A 120 12.78 2.93 -5.69
N LEU A 121 12.37 1.86 -5.02
CA LEU A 121 13.22 1.11 -4.10
C LEU A 121 14.45 0.51 -4.80
N ARG A 122 14.27 -0.10 -5.97
CA ARG A 122 15.39 -0.64 -6.78
C ARG A 122 16.35 0.45 -7.23
N GLN A 123 15.83 1.59 -7.67
CA GLN A 123 16.65 2.74 -8.05
C GLN A 123 17.47 3.26 -6.86
N GLN A 124 16.86 3.36 -5.68
CA GLN A 124 17.50 3.75 -4.45
C GLN A 124 18.62 2.78 -4.05
N GLN A 125 18.36 1.47 -4.09
CA GLN A 125 19.35 0.44 -3.82
C GLN A 125 20.54 0.51 -4.78
N ASN A 126 20.28 0.71 -6.08
CA ASN A 126 21.33 0.87 -7.08
C ASN A 126 22.16 2.15 -6.85
N GLN A 127 21.52 3.26 -6.45
CA GLN A 127 22.23 4.49 -6.10
C GLN A 127 23.10 4.29 -4.86
N ASN A 128 22.57 3.63 -3.82
CA ASN A 128 23.33 3.31 -2.60
C ASN A 128 24.53 2.44 -2.91
N LYS A 129 24.36 1.38 -3.71
CA LYS A 129 25.47 0.51 -4.11
C LYS A 129 26.55 1.28 -4.85
N LYS A 130 26.19 2.15 -5.81
CA LYS A 130 27.15 3.01 -6.51
C LYS A 130 27.84 3.99 -5.57
N ALA A 131 27.13 4.54 -4.59
CA ALA A 131 27.69 5.44 -3.57
C ALA A 131 28.69 4.70 -2.67
N GLU A 132 28.38 3.46 -2.25
CA GLU A 132 29.28 2.62 -1.46
C GLU A 132 30.54 2.23 -2.25
N GLU A 133 30.41 1.82 -3.51
CA GLU A 133 31.53 1.55 -4.39
C GLU A 133 32.42 2.79 -4.53
N LYS A 134 31.81 3.95 -4.77
CA LYS A 134 32.53 5.23 -4.84
C LYS A 134 33.23 5.60 -3.54
N LYS A 135 32.58 5.38 -2.41
CA LYS A 135 33.14 5.59 -1.07
C LYS A 135 34.37 4.69 -0.87
N LYS A 136 34.27 3.42 -1.25
CA LYS A 136 35.38 2.47 -1.16
C LYS A 136 36.57 2.90 -2.02
N GLU A 137 36.34 3.26 -3.28
CA GLU A 137 37.40 3.78 -4.17
C GLU A 137 38.11 5.03 -3.60
N LEU A 138 37.33 5.96 -3.04
CA LEU A 138 37.86 7.17 -2.43
C LEU A 138 38.71 6.86 -1.20
N LEU A 139 38.28 5.95 -0.35
CA LEU A 139 39.01 5.51 0.84
C LEU A 139 40.32 4.81 0.45
N GLU A 140 40.31 3.90 -0.51
CA GLU A 140 41.51 3.22 -1.01
C GLU A 140 42.51 4.21 -1.61
N PHE A 141 42.03 5.20 -2.37
CA PHE A 141 42.87 6.24 -2.91
C PHE A 141 43.53 7.09 -1.79
N ILE A 142 42.71 7.53 -0.83
CA ILE A 142 43.18 8.32 0.30
C ILE A 142 44.24 7.54 1.09
N GLN A 143 43.98 6.26 1.38
CA GLN A 143 44.92 5.40 2.12
C GLN A 143 46.25 5.22 1.36
N ARG A 144 46.18 4.97 0.04
CA ARG A 144 47.37 4.74 -0.79
C ARG A 144 48.26 5.99 -0.95
N PHE A 145 47.65 7.17 -1.01
CA PHE A 145 48.37 8.40 -1.35
C PHE A 145 48.40 9.45 -0.23
N SER A 146 47.96 9.13 0.97
CA SER A 146 47.93 10.05 2.13
C SER A 146 49.30 10.60 2.50
N ALA A 147 50.36 9.82 2.32
CA ALA A 147 51.75 10.21 2.62
C ALA A 147 52.47 10.87 1.44
N ASN A 148 51.84 10.97 0.26
CA ASN A 148 52.48 11.50 -0.93
C ASN A 148 52.24 13.01 -1.09
N VAL A 149 53.27 13.83 -0.89
CA VAL A 149 53.19 15.31 -0.95
C VAL A 149 52.75 15.81 -2.31
N ALA A 150 53.17 15.15 -3.41
CA ALA A 150 52.77 15.52 -4.78
C ALA A 150 51.28 15.33 -5.08
N LYS A 151 50.61 14.46 -4.33
CA LYS A 151 49.17 14.16 -4.47
C LYS A 151 48.31 14.76 -3.35
N SER A 152 48.86 15.57 -2.48
CA SER A 152 48.18 16.16 -1.31
C SER A 152 46.88 16.90 -1.70
N LYS A 153 46.91 17.73 -2.74
CA LYS A 153 45.70 18.44 -3.24
C LYS A 153 44.60 17.49 -3.71
N GLN A 154 44.99 16.41 -4.40
CA GLN A 154 44.01 15.40 -4.87
C GLN A 154 43.43 14.62 -3.70
N THR A 155 44.21 14.27 -2.70
CA THR A 155 43.76 13.61 -1.47
C THR A 155 42.78 14.48 -0.70
N THR A 156 43.06 15.79 -0.54
CA THR A 156 42.15 16.73 0.09
C THR A 156 40.83 16.90 -0.64
N SER A 157 40.87 16.99 -1.97
CA SER A 157 39.66 17.04 -2.80
C SER A 157 38.80 15.78 -2.62
N ARG A 158 39.42 14.60 -2.59
CA ARG A 158 38.70 13.31 -2.42
C ARG A 158 38.15 13.12 -1.01
N ARG A 159 38.80 13.66 0.05
CA ARG A 159 38.22 13.70 1.40
C ARG A 159 36.95 14.53 1.45
N LYS A 160 36.92 15.69 0.81
CA LYS A 160 35.71 16.52 0.70
C LYS A 160 34.58 15.82 -0.05
N MET A 161 34.90 15.04 -1.11
CA MET A 161 33.91 14.21 -1.79
C MET A 161 33.35 13.09 -0.89
N LEU A 162 34.20 12.47 -0.08
CA LEU A 162 33.78 11.43 0.88
C LEU A 162 32.84 12.01 1.96
N GLU A 163 33.15 13.19 2.48
CA GLU A 163 32.27 13.89 3.45
C GLU A 163 30.88 14.17 2.87
N ARG A 164 30.81 14.59 1.60
CA ARG A 164 29.52 14.82 0.92
C ARG A 164 28.72 13.53 0.77
N LEU A 165 29.36 12.41 0.41
CA LEU A 165 28.68 11.12 0.26
C LEU A 165 28.13 10.60 1.59
N ASN A 166 28.78 10.88 2.74
CA ASN A 166 28.29 10.45 4.05
C ASN A 166 27.04 11.22 4.53
N ILE A 167 26.74 12.40 3.97
CA ILE A 167 25.55 13.20 4.33
C ILE A 167 24.27 12.67 3.63
N GLU A 168 24.43 11.94 2.53
CA GLU A 168 23.32 11.41 1.73
C GLU A 168 22.87 10.00 2.15
N GLU A 169 23.06 9.59 3.39
CA GLU A 169 22.52 8.31 3.88
C GLU A 169 20.99 8.33 3.83
N ILE A 170 20.47 7.56 2.88
CA ILE A 170 19.04 7.41 2.66
C ILE A 170 18.46 6.48 3.74
N LYS A 171 17.48 6.97 4.49
CA LYS A 171 16.78 6.16 5.51
C LYS A 171 16.13 4.95 4.85
N PRO A 172 16.47 3.71 5.25
CA PRO A 172 15.81 2.52 4.72
C PRO A 172 14.34 2.49 5.17
N SER A 173 13.43 2.16 4.25
CA SER A 173 12.01 1.99 4.61
C SER A 173 11.85 0.88 5.64
N MET A 174 11.01 1.11 6.66
CA MET A 174 10.68 0.07 7.67
C MET A 174 9.77 -1.03 7.12
N ARG A 175 9.32 -0.91 5.89
CA ARG A 175 8.44 -1.91 5.29
C ARG A 175 9.15 -3.22 5.05
N LYS A 176 8.71 -4.24 5.76
CA LYS A 176 8.96 -5.62 5.38
C LYS A 176 7.90 -5.99 4.33
N TYR A 177 8.25 -5.87 3.05
CA TYR A 177 7.44 -6.48 2.01
C TYR A 177 7.54 -8.00 2.19
N PRO A 178 6.44 -8.73 2.35
CA PRO A 178 6.47 -10.18 2.36
C PRO A 178 6.72 -10.64 0.91
N GLY A 179 7.96 -10.62 0.49
CA GLY A 179 8.42 -11.22 -0.75
C GLY A 179 9.01 -12.57 -0.44
N ILE A 180 8.44 -13.64 -0.97
CA ILE A 180 9.10 -14.95 -1.00
C ILE A 180 10.19 -14.82 -2.06
N ILE A 181 11.44 -14.70 -1.62
CA ILE A 181 12.60 -14.74 -2.52
C ILE A 181 12.89 -16.23 -2.76
N PHE A 182 12.50 -16.73 -3.91
CA PHE A 182 12.95 -18.04 -4.38
C PHE A 182 14.41 -17.91 -4.82
N GLN A 183 15.32 -18.42 -4.01
CA GLN A 183 16.68 -18.68 -4.47
C GLN A 183 16.70 -20.11 -5.02
N PRO A 184 16.94 -20.30 -6.33
CA PRO A 184 17.11 -21.64 -6.86
C PRO A 184 18.39 -22.26 -6.26
N GLU A 185 18.29 -23.41 -5.62
CA GLU A 185 19.44 -24.18 -5.08
C GLU A 185 20.40 -24.68 -6.17
N ARG A 186 19.98 -24.64 -7.44
CA ARG A 186 20.80 -24.97 -8.63
C ARG A 186 20.41 -24.06 -9.78
N GLU A 187 21.41 -23.54 -10.50
CA GLU A 187 21.19 -22.98 -11.82
C GLU A 187 20.62 -24.07 -12.73
N ALA A 188 19.50 -23.77 -13.41
CA ALA A 188 18.97 -24.64 -14.44
C ALA A 188 20.02 -24.73 -15.53
N GLY A 189 20.63 -25.90 -15.70
CA GLY A 189 21.62 -26.17 -16.76
C GLY A 189 20.98 -25.90 -18.12
N THR A 190 21.74 -25.21 -18.97
CA THR A 190 21.48 -25.04 -20.39
C THR A 190 21.52 -26.39 -21.11
#